data_e0d1c48d39b0c5143aea540769b86584
#
_entry.id   e0d1c48d39b0c5143aea540769b86584
#
_cell.length_a   1.000
_cell.length_b   1.000
_cell.length_c   1.000
_cell.angle_alpha   90.00
_cell.angle_beta   90.00
_cell.angle_gamma   90.00
#
_symmetry.space_group_name_H-M   'P 1'
#
loop_
_entity.id
_entity.type
_entity.pdbx_description
1 polymer ?
#
loop_
_entity_poly.entity_id
_entity_poly.type
_entity_poly.pdbx_seq_one_letter_code
_entity_poly.pdbx_strand_id
1 'polypeptide(L)'
;MDNPAALRHLPRKDEGDHTMTTGFFWDERCFWHAGGNYAFTMPVGGLVQPLAAGGLPENPETKRRMKNLIEVTGLFDELDTRSAAPASREALARVHPESYLEEFKRLSDAGGGDLGHAVPFARGGYELAALSAGLAIAAVDAVARGDLDNAYALSRPPGHHCLPDLPNGFCLLANIAIAIEAAQAKGLAKRVVVLDWDVHHGNGTEAIYYDRDDVLTISLHQEGNYPIDTGGLADRGRGAGGGYNINLPMHAGSGHTAYLHAMDRVVIPAIEAFAPDMIIVACGYDAAIVDPLARMQATAATFAEMTKRIRDTANKLCDGKLVLVHEGGYSEAYVPFCGHATIAALAGSKIDAPDPMARSLHARQPSPAFDAFLRQSIDDMAWQLDL
;
A
#
# COMPACT_ATOMS: atom_id res chain seq x y z
N MET A 1 39.43 12.17 19.50
CA MET A 1 38.70 11.83 20.72
C MET A 1 37.51 11.02 20.28
N ASP A 2 37.68 9.70 20.35
CA ASP A 2 36.73 8.70 19.90
C ASP A 2 35.61 8.56 20.93
N ASN A 3 34.36 8.54 20.46
CA ASN A 3 33.27 8.09 21.27
C ASN A 3 32.42 7.08 20.44
N PRO A 4 32.62 5.76 20.64
CA PRO A 4 31.80 4.75 20.02
C PRO A 4 30.47 4.65 20.78
N ALA A 5 29.35 4.92 20.11
CA ALA A 5 28.01 4.65 20.62
C ALA A 5 27.84 3.14 20.84
N ALA A 6 27.81 2.75 22.10
CA ALA A 6 27.63 1.39 22.54
C ALA A 6 26.22 0.91 22.15
N LEU A 7 26.15 -0.09 21.29
CA LEU A 7 24.99 -0.93 21.09
C LEU A 7 24.57 -1.55 22.42
N ARG A 8 23.48 -1.10 23.00
CA ARG A 8 22.84 -1.75 24.16
C ARG A 8 22.17 -3.03 23.66
N HIS A 9 22.79 -4.17 23.92
CA HIS A 9 22.09 -5.46 23.90
C HIS A 9 21.02 -5.46 24.99
N LEU A 10 19.75 -5.43 24.58
CA LEU A 10 18.64 -5.73 25.48
C LEU A 10 18.62 -7.24 25.73
N PRO A 11 18.35 -7.70 26.96
CA PRO A 11 18.24 -9.11 27.29
C PRO A 11 17.03 -9.75 26.55
N ARG A 12 17.18 -11.01 26.12
CA ARG A 12 16.06 -11.82 25.61
C ARG A 12 15.00 -11.91 26.70
N LYS A 13 13.76 -11.55 26.36
CA LYS A 13 12.60 -11.66 27.24
C LYS A 13 12.27 -13.13 27.47
N ASP A 14 11.90 -13.46 28.71
CA ASP A 14 11.38 -14.77 29.10
C ASP A 14 10.07 -15.11 28.37
N GLU A 15 9.81 -16.39 28.13
CA GLU A 15 8.68 -16.97 27.37
C GLU A 15 7.29 -16.78 28.03
N GLY A 16 7.01 -15.60 28.60
CA GLY A 16 5.77 -15.38 29.38
C GLY A 16 4.85 -14.28 28.86
N ASP A 17 5.34 -13.32 28.07
CA ASP A 17 4.50 -12.20 27.61
C ASP A 17 5.12 -11.60 26.34
N HIS A 18 4.85 -12.23 25.19
CA HIS A 18 5.28 -11.71 23.90
C HIS A 18 4.40 -10.49 23.54
N THR A 19 4.81 -9.32 23.99
CA THR A 19 4.21 -8.08 23.49
C THR A 19 4.61 -7.92 22.03
N MET A 20 3.62 -7.93 21.15
CA MET A 20 3.80 -7.76 19.69
C MET A 20 4.59 -6.49 19.40
N THR A 21 5.66 -6.60 18.62
CA THR A 21 6.49 -5.47 18.21
C THR A 21 6.19 -5.10 16.77
N THR A 22 5.50 -3.97 16.60
CA THR A 22 5.15 -3.42 15.28
C THR A 22 6.17 -2.38 14.85
N GLY A 23 6.79 -2.58 13.69
CA GLY A 23 7.69 -1.61 13.08
C GLY A 23 6.93 -0.50 12.36
N PHE A 24 7.45 0.72 12.43
CA PHE A 24 6.97 1.85 11.64
C PHE A 24 8.16 2.48 10.89
N PHE A 25 8.19 2.26 9.60
CA PHE A 25 9.27 2.70 8.73
C PHE A 25 8.87 3.98 7.99
N TRP A 26 9.62 5.04 8.19
CA TRP A 26 9.38 6.32 7.54
C TRP A 26 10.66 7.13 7.38
N ASP A 27 10.62 8.10 6.47
CA ASP A 27 11.70 9.09 6.33
C ASP A 27 11.10 10.41 5.85
N GLU A 28 11.42 11.51 6.52
CA GLU A 28 10.92 12.84 6.15
C GLU A 28 11.30 13.23 4.72
N ARG A 29 12.43 12.74 4.20
CA ARG A 29 12.88 13.02 2.82
C ARG A 29 11.91 12.51 1.77
N CYS A 30 11.15 11.44 2.04
CA CYS A 30 10.09 10.96 1.16
C CYS A 30 8.99 12.01 0.94
N PHE A 31 8.73 12.85 1.94
CA PHE A 31 7.74 13.92 1.82
C PHE A 31 8.26 15.12 1.00
N TRP A 32 9.53 15.13 0.62
CA TRP A 32 10.12 16.15 -0.25
C TRP A 32 10.02 15.81 -1.73
N HIS A 33 9.49 14.64 -2.08
CA HIS A 33 9.18 14.32 -3.47
C HIS A 33 8.17 15.34 -4.03
N ALA A 34 8.50 15.97 -5.16
CA ALA A 34 7.71 17.02 -5.77
C ALA A 34 7.16 16.57 -7.12
N GLY A 35 5.85 16.69 -7.30
CA GLY A 35 5.09 16.25 -8.47
C GLY A 35 4.85 17.35 -9.53
N GLY A 36 5.55 18.49 -9.49
CA GLY A 36 5.36 19.55 -10.48
C GLY A 36 4.09 20.38 -10.27
N ASN A 37 3.66 21.05 -11.33
CA ASN A 37 2.54 22.00 -11.31
C ASN A 37 1.32 21.41 -12.02
N TYR A 38 0.31 21.04 -11.26
CA TYR A 38 -0.90 20.37 -11.72
C TYR A 38 -2.16 21.06 -11.21
N ALA A 39 -3.21 21.04 -12.02
CA ALA A 39 -4.57 21.29 -11.60
C ALA A 39 -5.28 19.94 -11.53
N PHE A 40 -5.36 19.38 -10.33
CA PHE A 40 -5.78 17.99 -10.09
C PHE A 40 -4.83 16.99 -10.79
N THR A 41 -5.29 16.23 -11.78
CA THR A 41 -4.46 15.31 -12.56
C THR A 41 -4.01 15.87 -13.92
N MET A 42 -4.37 17.11 -14.23
CA MET A 42 -4.03 17.75 -15.48
C MET A 42 -2.83 18.68 -15.31
N PRO A 43 -1.77 18.55 -16.12
CA PRO A 43 -0.67 19.51 -16.13
C PRO A 43 -1.19 20.92 -16.37
N VAL A 44 -0.73 21.88 -15.59
CA VAL A 44 -1.06 23.29 -15.78
C VAL A 44 -0.40 23.80 -17.06
N GLY A 45 -1.18 24.50 -17.88
CA GLY A 45 -0.75 25.08 -19.15
C GLY A 45 -1.83 24.98 -20.23
N GLY A 46 -1.63 25.65 -21.35
CA GLY A 46 -2.67 25.76 -22.37
C GLY A 46 -3.95 26.37 -21.79
N LEU A 47 -5.04 25.61 -21.78
CA LEU A 47 -6.32 26.04 -21.18
C LEU A 47 -6.53 25.54 -19.74
N VAL A 48 -5.56 24.85 -19.15
CA VAL A 48 -5.62 24.37 -17.75
C VAL A 48 -5.02 25.44 -16.84
N GLN A 49 -5.87 26.12 -16.06
CA GLN A 49 -5.46 27.13 -15.09
C GLN A 49 -4.92 26.49 -13.82
N PRO A 50 -3.91 27.10 -13.13
CA PRO A 50 -3.46 26.61 -11.85
C PRO A 50 -4.56 26.78 -10.79
N LEU A 51 -4.64 25.84 -9.85
CA LEU A 51 -5.51 25.94 -8.68
C LEU A 51 -4.96 27.02 -7.72
N ALA A 52 -5.86 27.70 -7.01
CA ALA A 52 -5.49 28.73 -6.02
C ALA A 52 -4.65 28.16 -4.86
N ALA A 53 -4.98 26.95 -4.44
CA ALA A 53 -4.18 26.13 -3.53
C ALA A 53 -4.30 24.69 -4.01
N GLY A 54 -3.20 23.98 -4.14
CA GLY A 54 -3.25 22.61 -4.62
C GLY A 54 -2.08 22.29 -5.53
N GLY A 55 -2.24 21.26 -6.29
CA GLY A 55 -1.25 20.63 -7.14
C GLY A 55 -1.70 19.24 -7.46
N LEU A 56 -0.75 18.33 -7.61
CA LEU A 56 -1.03 16.92 -7.75
C LEU A 56 -1.77 16.39 -6.51
N PRO A 57 -2.85 15.60 -6.64
CA PRO A 57 -3.53 15.01 -5.50
C PRO A 57 -2.58 14.19 -4.61
N GLU A 58 -1.62 13.48 -5.22
CA GLU A 58 -0.53 12.83 -4.51
C GLU A 58 0.45 13.89 -3.97
N ASN A 59 0.25 14.27 -2.70
CA ASN A 59 1.04 15.27 -2.00
C ASN A 59 1.49 14.76 -0.62
N PRO A 60 2.48 15.40 0.03
CA PRO A 60 3.02 14.91 1.30
C PRO A 60 2.07 15.08 2.48
N GLU A 61 1.06 15.97 2.39
CA GLU A 61 0.30 16.37 3.58
C GLU A 61 -0.56 15.24 4.15
N THR A 62 -1.10 14.34 3.32
CA THR A 62 -1.84 13.17 3.82
C THR A 62 -0.97 12.30 4.72
N LYS A 63 0.27 12.01 4.30
CA LYS A 63 1.24 11.20 5.01
C LYS A 63 1.80 11.90 6.25
N ARG A 64 2.15 13.18 6.10
CA ARG A 64 2.67 14.00 7.22
C ARG A 64 1.63 14.16 8.33
N ARG A 65 0.37 14.46 7.98
CA ARG A 65 -0.73 14.58 8.95
C ARG A 65 -1.08 13.24 9.60
N MET A 66 -0.99 12.14 8.86
CA MET A 66 -1.15 10.80 9.44
C MET A 66 -0.07 10.53 10.50
N LYS A 67 1.20 10.76 10.17
CA LYS A 67 2.30 10.63 11.13
C LYS A 67 2.11 11.53 12.35
N ASN A 68 1.73 12.80 12.14
CA ASN A 68 1.49 13.73 13.25
C ASN A 68 0.35 13.26 14.16
N LEU A 69 -0.74 12.71 13.61
CA LEU A 69 -1.83 12.17 14.42
C LEU A 69 -1.36 10.99 15.28
N ILE A 70 -0.56 10.09 14.71
CA ILE A 70 0.04 8.95 15.42
C ILE A 70 0.93 9.43 16.58
N GLU A 71 1.70 10.50 16.38
CA GLU A 71 2.53 11.11 17.42
C GLU A 71 1.69 11.77 18.53
N VAL A 72 0.71 12.59 18.15
CA VAL A 72 -0.11 13.34 19.11
C VAL A 72 -0.98 12.43 19.98
N THR A 73 -1.42 11.29 19.47
CA THR A 73 -2.19 10.32 20.23
C THR A 73 -1.34 9.44 21.17
N GLY A 74 -0.01 9.44 20.97
CA GLY A 74 0.92 8.57 21.70
C GLY A 74 1.05 7.17 21.10
N LEU A 75 0.35 6.85 20.00
CA LEU A 75 0.51 5.56 19.32
C LEU A 75 1.95 5.35 18.83
N PHE A 76 2.66 6.42 18.47
CA PHE A 76 4.04 6.39 18.03
C PHE A 76 4.99 5.78 19.06
N ASP A 77 4.71 5.95 20.36
CA ASP A 77 5.53 5.43 21.47
C ASP A 77 5.40 3.90 21.65
N GLU A 78 4.36 3.28 21.08
CA GLU A 78 4.18 1.83 21.05
C GLU A 78 4.85 1.15 19.85
N LEU A 79 5.40 1.92 18.90
CA LEU A 79 5.96 1.42 17.64
C LEU A 79 7.50 1.42 17.66
N ASP A 80 8.11 0.41 17.07
CA ASP A 80 9.55 0.40 16.75
C ASP A 80 9.78 1.22 15.49
N THR A 81 10.17 2.49 15.67
CA THR A 81 10.30 3.45 14.57
C THR A 81 11.67 3.36 13.92
N ARG A 82 11.69 3.17 12.61
CA ARG A 82 12.92 3.01 11.83
C ARG A 82 12.88 3.85 10.56
N SER A 83 14.05 4.18 10.03
CA SER A 83 14.26 4.64 8.67
C SER A 83 15.01 3.58 7.87
N ALA A 84 15.31 3.85 6.61
CA ALA A 84 16.04 2.95 5.73
C ALA A 84 17.07 3.69 4.87
N ALA A 85 18.00 2.94 4.29
CA ALA A 85 18.79 3.41 3.17
C ALA A 85 17.95 3.35 1.88
N PRO A 86 18.23 4.19 0.87
CA PRO A 86 17.66 4.01 -0.46
C PRO A 86 17.96 2.60 -0.99
N ALA A 87 16.99 2.03 -1.72
CA ALA A 87 17.20 0.75 -2.39
C ALA A 87 18.41 0.81 -3.31
N SER A 88 19.25 -0.23 -3.28
CA SER A 88 20.43 -0.30 -4.14
C SER A 88 20.04 -0.46 -5.60
N ARG A 89 20.91 -0.04 -6.50
CA ARG A 89 20.73 -0.25 -7.94
C ARG A 89 20.45 -1.73 -8.27
N GLU A 90 21.15 -2.64 -7.63
CA GLU A 90 20.94 -4.07 -7.79
C GLU A 90 19.51 -4.48 -7.41
N ALA A 91 18.98 -4.00 -6.28
CA ALA A 91 17.63 -4.31 -5.86
C ALA A 91 16.59 -3.74 -6.85
N LEU A 92 16.78 -2.51 -7.33
CA LEU A 92 15.91 -1.90 -8.34
C LEU A 92 15.92 -2.69 -9.66
N ALA A 93 17.10 -3.13 -10.10
CA ALA A 93 17.30 -3.85 -11.37
C ALA A 93 16.72 -5.29 -11.36
N ARG A 94 16.27 -5.81 -10.21
CA ARG A 94 15.53 -7.07 -10.14
C ARG A 94 14.13 -6.97 -10.74
N VAL A 95 13.57 -5.77 -10.77
CA VAL A 95 12.21 -5.49 -11.27
C VAL A 95 12.25 -4.60 -12.51
N HIS A 96 13.08 -3.57 -12.49
CA HIS A 96 13.11 -2.56 -13.52
C HIS A 96 14.32 -2.75 -14.47
N PRO A 97 14.14 -2.67 -15.80
CA PRO A 97 15.27 -2.73 -16.74
C PRO A 97 16.26 -1.57 -16.50
N GLU A 98 17.54 -1.83 -16.73
CA GLU A 98 18.60 -0.83 -16.59
C GLU A 98 18.32 0.44 -17.41
N SER A 99 17.80 0.30 -18.62
CA SER A 99 17.46 1.43 -19.51
C SER A 99 16.44 2.39 -18.88
N TYR A 100 15.43 1.86 -18.19
CA TYR A 100 14.45 2.67 -17.46
C TYR A 100 15.12 3.41 -16.28
N LEU A 101 15.88 2.69 -15.48
CA LEU A 101 16.56 3.24 -14.30
C LEU A 101 17.60 4.30 -14.68
N GLU A 102 18.33 4.13 -15.80
CA GLU A 102 19.29 5.11 -16.33
C GLU A 102 18.57 6.39 -16.79
N GLU A 103 17.50 6.26 -17.55
CA GLU A 103 16.74 7.42 -18.03
C GLU A 103 16.08 8.18 -16.89
N PHE A 104 15.48 7.48 -15.92
CA PHE A 104 14.92 8.10 -14.71
C PHE A 104 15.99 8.88 -13.95
N LYS A 105 17.15 8.26 -13.71
CA LYS A 105 18.27 8.92 -13.01
C LYS A 105 18.77 10.14 -13.78
N ARG A 106 18.96 10.01 -15.09
CA ARG A 106 19.41 11.10 -15.96
C ARG A 106 18.48 12.31 -15.90
N LEU A 107 17.17 12.10 -16.01
CA LEU A 107 16.17 13.17 -15.91
C LEU A 107 16.11 13.77 -14.50
N SER A 108 16.16 12.94 -13.47
CA SER A 108 16.21 13.39 -12.08
C SER A 108 17.40 14.33 -11.82
N ASP A 109 18.58 13.99 -12.31
CA ASP A 109 19.79 14.83 -12.19
C ASP A 109 19.69 16.12 -13.01
N ALA A 110 19.05 16.07 -14.18
CA ALA A 110 18.85 17.22 -15.07
C ALA A 110 17.83 18.23 -14.55
N GLY A 111 17.05 17.90 -13.52
CA GLY A 111 16.09 18.83 -12.89
C GLY A 111 14.70 18.26 -12.68
N GLY A 112 14.45 17.08 -13.17
CA GLY A 112 13.14 16.40 -13.11
C GLY A 112 12.55 16.14 -14.49
N GLY A 113 11.32 15.59 -14.51
CA GLY A 113 10.62 15.24 -15.74
C GLY A 113 9.28 14.57 -15.45
N ASP A 114 8.71 13.99 -16.49
CA ASP A 114 7.59 13.05 -16.43
C ASP A 114 7.92 11.91 -17.40
N LEU A 115 7.99 10.68 -16.90
CA LEU A 115 8.39 9.51 -17.70
C LEU A 115 7.19 8.68 -18.17
N GLY A 116 5.99 9.02 -17.76
CA GLY A 116 4.84 8.19 -18.05
C GLY A 116 3.50 8.89 -17.88
N HIS A 117 2.52 8.20 -17.36
CA HIS A 117 1.17 8.69 -17.22
C HIS A 117 0.95 9.31 -15.81
N ALA A 118 1.02 10.64 -15.74
CA ALA A 118 0.83 11.42 -14.52
C ALA A 118 1.85 11.05 -13.40
N VAL A 119 3.15 11.01 -13.75
CA VAL A 119 4.23 10.64 -12.81
C VAL A 119 5.35 11.68 -12.81
N PRO A 120 5.03 12.97 -12.63
CA PRO A 120 6.04 14.01 -12.62
C PRO A 120 6.93 13.92 -11.37
N PHE A 121 8.20 14.30 -11.55
CA PHE A 121 9.19 14.38 -10.49
C PHE A 121 10.13 15.55 -10.70
N ALA A 122 10.67 16.07 -9.60
CA ALA A 122 11.67 17.12 -9.59
C ALA A 122 13.10 16.54 -9.51
N ARG A 123 14.10 17.42 -9.46
CA ARG A 123 15.48 17.03 -9.17
C ARG A 123 15.56 16.21 -7.87
N GLY A 124 16.28 15.10 -7.88
CA GLY A 124 16.42 14.18 -6.76
C GLY A 124 15.24 13.18 -6.62
N GLY A 125 14.29 13.18 -7.56
CA GLY A 125 13.15 12.26 -7.54
C GLY A 125 13.55 10.79 -7.60
N TYR A 126 14.63 10.46 -8.29
CA TYR A 126 15.17 9.10 -8.32
C TYR A 126 15.61 8.61 -6.93
N GLU A 127 16.36 9.42 -6.21
CA GLU A 127 16.84 9.09 -4.86
C GLU A 127 15.72 8.96 -3.86
N LEU A 128 14.68 9.81 -3.98
CA LEU A 128 13.51 9.76 -3.12
C LEU A 128 12.63 8.54 -3.42
N ALA A 129 12.46 8.19 -4.71
CA ALA A 129 11.77 6.95 -5.09
C ALA A 129 12.55 5.71 -4.62
N ALA A 130 13.88 5.71 -4.79
CA ALA A 130 14.72 4.64 -4.26
C ALA A 130 14.65 4.53 -2.73
N LEU A 131 14.53 5.64 -2.01
CA LEU A 131 14.33 5.64 -0.56
C LEU A 131 12.96 5.06 -0.18
N SER A 132 11.90 5.41 -0.91
CA SER A 132 10.57 4.83 -0.72
C SER A 132 10.59 3.30 -0.87
N ALA A 133 11.21 2.79 -1.93
CA ALA A 133 11.43 1.35 -2.10
C ALA A 133 12.30 0.76 -0.99
N GLY A 134 13.30 1.50 -0.51
CA GLY A 134 14.17 1.13 0.61
C GLY A 134 13.42 0.93 1.92
N LEU A 135 12.41 1.76 2.20
CA LEU A 135 11.53 1.59 3.38
C LEU A 135 10.74 0.28 3.29
N ALA A 136 10.18 -0.05 2.12
CA ALA A 136 9.47 -1.31 1.90
C ALA A 136 10.41 -2.52 2.06
N ILE A 137 11.61 -2.48 1.48
CA ILE A 137 12.62 -3.54 1.64
C ILE A 137 12.96 -3.74 3.13
N ALA A 138 13.22 -2.64 3.85
CA ALA A 138 13.64 -2.74 5.25
C ALA A 138 12.53 -3.30 6.14
N ALA A 139 11.27 -2.93 5.88
CA ALA A 139 10.10 -3.47 6.58
C ALA A 139 9.94 -4.98 6.32
N VAL A 140 9.99 -5.38 5.04
CA VAL A 140 9.90 -6.80 4.64
C VAL A 140 11.05 -7.63 5.22
N ASP A 141 12.29 -7.14 5.12
CA ASP A 141 13.46 -7.82 5.68
C ASP A 141 13.35 -8.02 7.19
N ALA A 142 12.94 -7.01 7.94
CA ALA A 142 12.85 -7.06 9.40
C ALA A 142 11.77 -8.07 9.85
N VAL A 143 10.61 -8.07 9.20
CA VAL A 143 9.53 -9.02 9.49
C VAL A 143 9.92 -10.44 9.06
N ALA A 144 10.51 -10.61 7.88
CA ALA A 144 10.92 -11.91 7.37
C ALA A 144 11.98 -12.59 8.25
N ARG A 145 12.89 -11.81 8.87
CA ARG A 145 13.91 -12.30 9.80
C ARG A 145 13.38 -12.57 11.23
N GLY A 146 12.17 -12.11 11.53
CA GLY A 146 11.60 -12.16 12.88
C GLY A 146 12.19 -11.11 13.84
N ASP A 147 12.81 -10.04 13.31
CA ASP A 147 13.22 -8.88 14.10
C ASP A 147 12.02 -8.05 14.56
N LEU A 148 10.90 -8.16 13.84
CA LEU A 148 9.59 -7.55 14.10
C LEU A 148 8.50 -8.56 13.77
N ASP A 149 7.38 -8.49 14.48
CA ASP A 149 6.23 -9.35 14.21
C ASP A 149 5.49 -8.93 12.94
N ASN A 150 5.31 -7.62 12.76
CA ASN A 150 4.72 -7.02 11.58
C ASN A 150 5.25 -5.59 11.38
N ALA A 151 4.92 -4.96 10.26
CA ALA A 151 5.39 -3.60 9.99
C ALA A 151 4.47 -2.79 9.09
N TYR A 152 4.55 -1.47 9.23
CA TYR A 152 3.99 -0.49 8.31
C TYR A 152 5.11 0.35 7.70
N ALA A 153 5.18 0.44 6.37
CA ALA A 153 6.10 1.30 5.64
C ALA A 153 5.33 2.51 5.08
N LEU A 154 5.60 3.70 5.59
CA LEU A 154 5.02 4.96 5.10
C LEU A 154 5.77 5.42 3.85
N SER A 155 5.64 4.62 2.79
CA SER A 155 6.28 4.83 1.48
C SER A 155 5.68 6.03 0.75
N ARG A 156 6.52 6.86 0.13
CA ARG A 156 6.17 7.91 -0.81
C ARG A 156 7.40 8.27 -1.67
N PRO A 157 7.27 8.28 -3.02
CA PRO A 157 6.06 8.01 -3.83
C PRO A 157 5.53 6.59 -3.70
N PRO A 158 4.25 6.34 -4.08
CA PRO A 158 3.64 5.01 -4.10
C PRO A 158 4.26 4.11 -5.18
N GLY A 159 3.82 2.83 -5.28
CA GLY A 159 4.49 1.87 -6.15
C GLY A 159 3.59 0.94 -6.96
N HIS A 160 2.35 0.68 -6.59
CA HIS A 160 1.53 -0.42 -7.11
C HIS A 160 1.15 -0.29 -8.60
N HIS A 161 1.18 0.91 -9.18
CA HIS A 161 0.91 1.14 -10.60
C HIS A 161 2.14 1.04 -11.50
N CYS A 162 3.36 1.05 -10.94
CA CYS A 162 4.57 1.07 -11.76
C CYS A 162 4.80 -0.28 -12.45
N LEU A 163 4.78 -0.29 -13.77
CA LEU A 163 5.17 -1.44 -14.58
C LEU A 163 6.71 -1.58 -14.58
N PRO A 164 7.27 -2.68 -15.10
CA PRO A 164 8.71 -2.85 -15.13
C PRO A 164 9.48 -1.70 -15.81
N ASP A 165 8.96 -1.16 -16.88
CA ASP A 165 9.62 -0.14 -17.71
C ASP A 165 8.78 1.12 -17.97
N LEU A 166 7.60 1.22 -17.33
CA LEU A 166 6.69 2.36 -17.51
C LEU A 166 6.11 2.80 -16.16
N PRO A 167 6.50 3.98 -15.65
CA PRO A 167 5.89 4.56 -14.47
C PRO A 167 4.46 4.98 -14.76
N ASN A 168 3.58 4.86 -13.79
CA ASN A 168 2.15 5.10 -13.96
C ASN A 168 1.52 5.53 -12.64
N GLY A 169 0.44 6.33 -12.65
CA GLY A 169 -0.38 6.62 -11.49
C GLY A 169 0.40 7.07 -10.25
N PHE A 170 1.25 8.09 -10.38
CA PHE A 170 2.14 8.62 -9.32
C PHE A 170 3.28 7.68 -8.90
N CYS A 171 3.33 6.45 -9.41
CA CYS A 171 4.30 5.41 -9.03
C CYS A 171 5.53 5.45 -9.96
N LEU A 172 6.69 5.74 -9.39
CA LEU A 172 7.97 5.83 -10.10
C LEU A 172 8.77 4.52 -10.06
N LEU A 173 8.61 3.74 -9.00
CA LEU A 173 9.23 2.43 -8.82
C LEU A 173 8.21 1.49 -8.16
N ALA A 174 8.25 0.21 -8.51
CA ALA A 174 7.34 -0.80 -7.97
C ALA A 174 7.80 -1.26 -6.57
N ASN A 175 7.57 -0.43 -5.54
CA ASN A 175 8.13 -0.58 -4.19
C ASN A 175 7.93 -1.98 -3.61
N ILE A 176 6.70 -2.51 -3.66
CA ILE A 176 6.34 -3.84 -3.14
C ILE A 176 7.07 -4.93 -3.92
N ALA A 177 7.05 -4.86 -5.24
CA ALA A 177 7.73 -5.87 -6.08
C ALA A 177 9.24 -5.88 -5.82
N ILE A 178 9.88 -4.71 -5.70
CA ILE A 178 11.30 -4.60 -5.37
C ILE A 178 11.58 -5.23 -4.00
N ALA A 179 10.72 -5.02 -3.02
CA ALA A 179 10.87 -5.61 -1.69
C ALA A 179 10.73 -7.14 -1.71
N ILE A 180 9.76 -7.68 -2.46
CA ILE A 180 9.57 -9.12 -2.65
C ILE A 180 10.80 -9.74 -3.32
N GLU A 181 11.24 -9.20 -4.46
CA GLU A 181 12.40 -9.71 -5.19
C GLU A 181 13.69 -9.65 -4.36
N ALA A 182 13.85 -8.60 -3.54
CA ALA A 182 14.97 -8.49 -2.62
C ALA A 182 14.91 -9.56 -1.50
N ALA A 183 13.73 -9.85 -0.95
CA ALA A 183 13.54 -10.87 0.08
C ALA A 183 13.73 -12.28 -0.47
N GLN A 184 13.18 -12.58 -1.65
CA GLN A 184 13.34 -13.86 -2.33
C GLN A 184 14.81 -14.13 -2.69
N ALA A 185 15.54 -13.13 -3.20
CA ALA A 185 16.96 -13.24 -3.50
C ALA A 185 17.82 -13.57 -2.28
N LYS A 186 17.36 -13.20 -1.07
CA LYS A 186 17.99 -13.53 0.21
C LYS A 186 17.49 -14.83 0.83
N GLY A 187 16.52 -15.50 0.19
CA GLY A 187 15.87 -16.71 0.71
C GLY A 187 15.00 -16.47 1.95
N LEU A 188 14.53 -15.24 2.16
CA LEU A 188 13.73 -14.83 3.32
C LEU A 188 12.23 -15.11 3.15
N ALA A 189 11.75 -15.17 1.93
CA ALA A 189 10.39 -15.58 1.58
C ALA A 189 10.40 -16.35 0.26
N LYS A 190 9.41 -17.24 0.05
CA LYS A 190 9.25 -18.03 -1.19
C LYS A 190 7.88 -17.77 -1.82
N ARG A 191 6.83 -17.84 -1.02
CA ARG A 191 5.44 -17.65 -1.44
C ARG A 191 4.89 -16.41 -0.77
N VAL A 192 4.58 -15.40 -1.56
CA VAL A 192 4.12 -14.09 -1.03
C VAL A 192 2.72 -13.77 -1.56
N VAL A 193 1.85 -13.30 -0.70
CA VAL A 193 0.60 -12.67 -1.12
C VAL A 193 0.78 -11.17 -1.14
N VAL A 194 0.34 -10.52 -2.23
CA VAL A 194 0.10 -9.08 -2.28
C VAL A 194 -1.41 -8.86 -2.30
N LEU A 195 -1.95 -8.35 -1.19
CA LEU A 195 -3.31 -7.87 -1.09
C LEU A 195 -3.31 -6.36 -1.33
N ASP A 196 -3.94 -5.92 -2.39
CA ASP A 196 -4.08 -4.50 -2.73
C ASP A 196 -5.50 -4.05 -2.43
N TRP A 197 -5.67 -3.13 -1.49
CA TRP A 197 -6.94 -2.48 -1.18
C TRP A 197 -6.93 -0.98 -1.47
N ASP A 198 -5.89 -0.48 -2.14
CA ASP A 198 -5.98 0.81 -2.83
C ASP A 198 -7.22 0.78 -3.74
N VAL A 199 -7.89 1.92 -3.92
CA VAL A 199 -9.11 1.96 -4.71
C VAL A 199 -8.85 1.81 -6.20
N HIS A 200 -7.61 2.01 -6.63
CA HIS A 200 -7.17 1.84 -7.99
C HIS A 200 -6.59 0.45 -8.21
N HIS A 201 -6.74 -0.08 -9.41
CA HIS A 201 -6.19 -1.39 -9.74
C HIS A 201 -4.65 -1.38 -9.67
N GLY A 202 -4.06 -2.33 -8.95
CA GLY A 202 -2.61 -2.52 -8.84
C GLY A 202 -1.98 -3.12 -10.09
N ASN A 203 -2.19 -2.48 -11.25
CA ASN A 203 -1.79 -2.99 -12.57
C ASN A 203 -0.30 -3.24 -12.72
N GLY A 204 0.55 -2.48 -12.01
CA GLY A 204 2.00 -2.71 -12.00
C GLY A 204 2.37 -4.00 -11.31
N THR A 205 1.80 -4.24 -10.12
CA THR A 205 1.99 -5.47 -9.38
C THR A 205 1.46 -6.68 -10.15
N GLU A 206 0.25 -6.57 -10.73
CA GLU A 206 -0.31 -7.61 -11.60
C GLU A 206 0.66 -7.93 -12.75
N ALA A 207 1.11 -6.93 -13.51
CA ALA A 207 1.96 -7.14 -14.69
C ALA A 207 3.29 -7.81 -14.35
N ILE A 208 3.90 -7.47 -13.20
CA ILE A 208 5.18 -8.04 -12.76
C ILE A 208 5.04 -9.52 -12.42
N TYR A 209 3.92 -9.93 -11.82
CA TYR A 209 3.71 -11.30 -11.34
C TYR A 209 2.77 -12.16 -12.19
N TYR A 210 2.31 -11.65 -13.33
CA TYR A 210 1.25 -12.28 -14.15
C TYR A 210 1.56 -13.71 -14.63
N ASP A 211 2.84 -14.04 -14.81
CA ASP A 211 3.31 -15.36 -15.27
C ASP A 211 3.90 -16.22 -14.12
N ARG A 212 3.73 -15.83 -12.85
CA ARG A 212 4.37 -16.44 -11.68
C ARG A 212 3.35 -17.09 -10.74
N ASP A 213 3.73 -18.24 -10.15
CA ASP A 213 2.92 -19.02 -9.20
C ASP A 213 3.41 -18.91 -7.74
N ASP A 214 4.49 -18.19 -7.52
CA ASP A 214 5.08 -17.94 -6.19
C ASP A 214 4.64 -16.62 -5.55
N VAL A 215 3.91 -15.77 -6.30
CA VAL A 215 3.26 -14.56 -5.79
C VAL A 215 1.79 -14.57 -6.19
N LEU A 216 0.90 -14.56 -5.20
CA LEU A 216 -0.54 -14.36 -5.41
C LEU A 216 -0.85 -12.86 -5.29
N THR A 217 -1.38 -12.26 -6.35
CA THR A 217 -1.86 -10.89 -6.35
C THR A 217 -3.38 -10.85 -6.22
N ILE A 218 -3.90 -10.04 -5.29
CA ILE A 218 -5.34 -9.82 -5.09
C ILE A 218 -5.59 -8.32 -5.04
N SER A 219 -6.42 -7.78 -5.93
CA SER A 219 -6.74 -6.35 -5.96
C SER A 219 -8.22 -6.09 -5.76
N LEU A 220 -8.56 -5.30 -4.73
CA LEU A 220 -9.91 -4.81 -4.42
C LEU A 220 -10.03 -3.37 -4.90
N HIS A 221 -10.53 -3.12 -6.09
CA HIS A 221 -10.52 -1.79 -6.70
C HIS A 221 -11.90 -1.39 -7.20
N GLN A 222 -12.11 -0.08 -7.39
CA GLN A 222 -13.32 0.42 -8.00
C GLN A 222 -13.35 0.09 -9.49
N GLU A 223 -14.40 -0.59 -9.92
CA GLU A 223 -14.63 -0.93 -11.33
C GLU A 223 -14.56 0.30 -12.23
N GLY A 224 -13.78 0.20 -13.34
CA GLY A 224 -13.70 1.22 -14.38
C GLY A 224 -13.16 2.57 -13.91
N ASN A 225 -12.38 2.62 -12.82
CA ASN A 225 -11.78 3.86 -12.31
C ASN A 225 -10.42 4.13 -12.97
N TYR A 226 -9.35 3.51 -12.48
CA TYR A 226 -8.00 3.73 -13.00
C TYR A 226 -7.09 2.51 -12.68
N PRO A 227 -6.15 2.16 -13.61
CA PRO A 227 -6.11 2.59 -15.02
C PRO A 227 -7.33 2.05 -15.78
N ILE A 228 -7.80 2.82 -16.78
CA ILE A 228 -8.95 2.41 -17.59
C ILE A 228 -8.60 1.11 -18.34
N ASP A 229 -9.56 0.22 -18.48
CA ASP A 229 -9.44 -1.06 -19.23
C ASP A 229 -8.46 -2.08 -18.60
N THR A 230 -8.23 -2.01 -17.27
CA THR A 230 -7.43 -2.98 -16.50
C THR A 230 -8.20 -3.52 -15.30
N GLY A 231 -7.74 -4.62 -14.71
CA GLY A 231 -8.29 -5.17 -13.48
C GLY A 231 -9.60 -5.92 -13.68
N GLY A 232 -9.80 -6.53 -14.85
CA GLY A 232 -10.98 -7.35 -15.11
C GLY A 232 -10.99 -8.65 -14.30
N LEU A 233 -12.17 -9.12 -13.89
CA LEU A 233 -12.33 -10.40 -13.19
C LEU A 233 -11.75 -11.58 -13.95
N ALA A 234 -11.69 -11.49 -15.29
CA ALA A 234 -11.15 -12.53 -16.17
C ALA A 234 -9.61 -12.55 -16.24
N ASP A 235 -8.94 -11.51 -15.72
CA ASP A 235 -7.49 -11.41 -15.71
C ASP A 235 -6.95 -12.25 -14.54
N ARG A 236 -6.66 -13.53 -14.82
CA ARG A 236 -6.35 -14.57 -13.85
C ARG A 236 -4.89 -15.04 -13.84
N GLY A 237 -3.98 -14.27 -14.46
CA GLY A 237 -2.60 -14.72 -14.70
C GLY A 237 -2.47 -15.57 -15.96
N ARG A 238 -1.23 -15.93 -16.30
CA ARG A 238 -0.90 -16.69 -17.52
C ARG A 238 0.20 -17.71 -17.26
N GLY A 239 0.20 -18.81 -18.02
CA GLY A 239 1.22 -19.85 -17.90
C GLY A 239 1.27 -20.44 -16.50
N ALA A 240 2.43 -20.41 -15.84
CA ALA A 240 2.58 -20.85 -14.45
C ALA A 240 1.76 -19.98 -13.48
N GLY A 241 1.59 -18.69 -13.78
CA GLY A 241 0.81 -17.74 -12.98
C GLY A 241 -0.71 -17.87 -13.15
N GLY A 242 -1.20 -18.80 -13.97
CA GLY A 242 -2.64 -19.00 -14.17
C GLY A 242 -3.36 -19.36 -12.88
N GLY A 243 -4.30 -18.51 -12.44
CA GLY A 243 -5.01 -18.63 -11.17
C GLY A 243 -4.37 -17.88 -9.98
N TYR A 244 -3.19 -17.29 -10.17
CA TYR A 244 -2.47 -16.55 -9.11
C TYR A 244 -2.61 -15.03 -9.22
N ASN A 245 -3.56 -14.56 -10.03
CA ASN A 245 -4.01 -13.17 -10.06
C ASN A 245 -5.52 -13.12 -9.85
N ILE A 246 -5.99 -12.31 -8.89
CA ILE A 246 -7.40 -12.17 -8.53
C ILE A 246 -7.75 -10.69 -8.51
N ASN A 247 -8.66 -10.29 -9.40
CA ASN A 247 -9.23 -8.97 -9.44
C ASN A 247 -10.67 -8.99 -8.93
N LEU A 248 -10.99 -8.04 -8.06
CA LEU A 248 -12.33 -7.78 -7.56
C LEU A 248 -12.75 -6.35 -7.95
N PRO A 249 -13.27 -6.15 -9.17
CA PRO A 249 -13.77 -4.85 -9.62
C PRO A 249 -15.10 -4.54 -8.90
N MET A 250 -15.00 -3.81 -7.79
CA MET A 250 -16.11 -3.48 -6.92
C MET A 250 -16.89 -2.27 -7.45
N HIS A 251 -18.22 -2.32 -7.37
CA HIS A 251 -19.06 -1.22 -7.80
C HIS A 251 -18.82 0.05 -6.98
N ALA A 252 -18.86 1.21 -7.66
CA ALA A 252 -18.86 2.50 -7.00
C ALA A 252 -19.97 2.58 -5.93
N GLY A 253 -19.64 3.13 -4.76
CA GLY A 253 -20.54 3.14 -3.61
C GLY A 253 -20.38 1.96 -2.66
N SER A 254 -19.49 1.00 -2.94
CA SER A 254 -19.17 -0.08 -2.00
C SER A 254 -18.64 0.51 -0.68
N GLY A 255 -19.31 0.14 0.42
CA GLY A 255 -19.05 0.65 1.75
C GLY A 255 -18.48 -0.41 2.69
N HIS A 256 -18.56 -0.12 3.98
CA HIS A 256 -17.99 -0.94 5.05
C HIS A 256 -18.34 -2.43 4.91
N THR A 257 -19.63 -2.74 4.78
CA THR A 257 -20.08 -4.12 4.73
C THR A 257 -19.62 -4.87 3.48
N ALA A 258 -19.59 -4.19 2.32
CA ALA A 258 -19.12 -4.78 1.07
C ALA A 258 -17.64 -5.14 1.12
N TYR A 259 -16.77 -4.23 1.65
CA TYR A 259 -15.36 -4.52 1.82
C TYR A 259 -15.12 -5.70 2.76
N LEU A 260 -15.81 -5.74 3.90
CA LEU A 260 -15.66 -6.87 4.82
C LEU A 260 -16.18 -8.18 4.22
N HIS A 261 -17.26 -8.12 3.44
CA HIS A 261 -17.77 -9.29 2.73
C HIS A 261 -16.78 -9.80 1.67
N ALA A 262 -16.12 -8.89 0.93
CA ALA A 262 -15.06 -9.25 -0.01
C ALA A 262 -13.86 -9.92 0.71
N MET A 263 -13.46 -9.38 1.86
CA MET A 263 -12.42 -10.01 2.68
C MET A 263 -12.80 -11.43 3.10
N ASP A 264 -13.99 -11.62 3.64
CA ASP A 264 -14.42 -12.89 4.21
C ASP A 264 -14.78 -13.92 3.11
N ARG A 265 -15.29 -13.48 1.96
CA ARG A 265 -15.82 -14.36 0.91
C ARG A 265 -14.77 -14.74 -0.15
N VAL A 266 -13.81 -13.85 -0.43
CA VAL A 266 -12.83 -14.05 -1.52
C VAL A 266 -11.40 -13.98 -1.00
N VAL A 267 -11.01 -12.89 -0.35
CA VAL A 267 -9.61 -12.61 -0.02
C VAL A 267 -9.03 -13.67 0.91
N ILE A 268 -9.66 -13.89 2.07
CA ILE A 268 -9.17 -14.83 3.07
C ILE A 268 -9.16 -16.27 2.54
N PRO A 269 -10.23 -16.77 1.90
CA PRO A 269 -10.19 -18.12 1.30
C PRO A 269 -9.09 -18.30 0.24
N ALA A 270 -8.85 -17.30 -0.61
CA ALA A 270 -7.78 -17.35 -1.61
C ALA A 270 -6.38 -17.39 -0.94
N ILE A 271 -6.16 -16.58 0.09
CA ILE A 271 -4.91 -16.58 0.85
C ILE A 271 -4.70 -17.92 1.57
N GLU A 272 -5.74 -18.48 2.18
CA GLU A 272 -5.67 -19.79 2.85
C GLU A 272 -5.31 -20.92 1.85
N ALA A 273 -5.93 -20.91 0.68
CA ALA A 273 -5.63 -21.87 -0.39
C ALA A 273 -4.19 -21.73 -0.92
N PHE A 274 -3.69 -20.51 -1.01
CA PHE A 274 -2.33 -20.22 -1.45
C PHE A 274 -1.27 -20.61 -0.43
N ALA A 275 -1.55 -20.55 0.87
CA ALA A 275 -0.63 -20.85 1.98
C ALA A 275 0.72 -20.10 1.87
N PRO A 276 0.73 -18.77 2.07
CA PRO A 276 1.93 -17.95 1.92
C PRO A 276 2.92 -18.08 3.09
N ASP A 277 4.18 -17.71 2.83
CA ASP A 277 5.19 -17.47 3.87
C ASP A 277 5.12 -16.05 4.44
N MET A 278 4.49 -15.11 3.71
CA MET A 278 4.36 -13.71 4.07
C MET A 278 3.18 -13.07 3.33
N ILE A 279 2.54 -12.12 3.98
CA ILE A 279 1.49 -11.29 3.38
C ILE A 279 1.98 -9.84 3.34
N ILE A 280 1.87 -9.20 2.17
CA ILE A 280 2.14 -7.78 1.99
C ILE A 280 0.85 -7.11 1.53
N VAL A 281 0.55 -5.95 2.08
CA VAL A 281 -0.63 -5.17 1.71
C VAL A 281 -0.21 -3.89 1.01
N ALA A 282 -0.69 -3.67 -0.21
CA ALA A 282 -0.68 -2.36 -0.85
C ALA A 282 -1.81 -1.53 -0.21
N CYS A 283 -1.39 -0.65 0.70
CA CYS A 283 -2.27 -0.01 1.67
C CYS A 283 -2.61 1.42 1.24
N GLY A 284 -3.55 1.56 0.29
CA GLY A 284 -4.17 2.84 -0.04
C GLY A 284 -5.36 3.17 0.88
N TYR A 285 -5.65 4.45 1.02
CA TYR A 285 -6.80 4.96 1.78
C TYR A 285 -7.79 5.74 0.91
N ASP A 286 -7.64 5.66 -0.40
CA ASP A 286 -8.46 6.36 -1.39
C ASP A 286 -9.82 5.69 -1.66
N ALA A 287 -10.04 4.48 -1.13
CA ALA A 287 -11.39 3.93 -1.00
C ALA A 287 -12.26 4.66 0.04
N ALA A 288 -11.69 5.60 0.79
CA ALA A 288 -12.43 6.35 1.81
C ALA A 288 -13.53 7.24 1.20
N ILE A 289 -14.67 7.29 1.87
CA ILE A 289 -15.89 7.99 1.42
C ILE A 289 -15.70 9.47 1.05
N VAL A 290 -14.64 10.11 1.53
CA VAL A 290 -14.33 11.53 1.27
C VAL A 290 -13.10 11.71 0.38
N ASP A 291 -12.66 10.66 -0.28
CA ASP A 291 -11.53 10.75 -1.20
C ASP A 291 -11.94 11.43 -2.51
N PRO A 292 -11.11 12.34 -3.06
CA PRO A 292 -11.45 13.03 -4.28
C PRO A 292 -11.33 12.17 -5.55
N LEU A 293 -10.52 11.09 -5.53
CA LEU A 293 -10.21 10.29 -6.72
C LEU A 293 -11.09 9.04 -6.89
N ALA A 294 -11.96 8.76 -5.91
CA ALA A 294 -12.83 7.59 -5.95
C ALA A 294 -14.29 7.89 -5.58
N ARG A 295 -15.11 6.84 -5.66
CA ARG A 295 -16.54 6.92 -5.30
C ARG A 295 -16.93 5.77 -4.37
N MET A 296 -16.01 5.31 -3.56
CA MET A 296 -16.24 4.26 -2.57
C MET A 296 -16.69 4.86 -1.23
N GLN A 297 -17.09 4.01 -0.29
CA GLN A 297 -17.63 4.45 1.00
C GLN A 297 -16.97 3.74 2.19
N ALA A 298 -15.69 3.38 2.07
CA ALA A 298 -14.92 2.90 3.21
C ALA A 298 -14.72 4.01 4.26
N THR A 299 -14.56 3.62 5.50
CA THR A 299 -14.30 4.53 6.63
C THR A 299 -13.08 4.07 7.40
N ALA A 300 -12.58 4.87 8.35
CA ALA A 300 -11.49 4.47 9.24
C ALA A 300 -11.77 3.12 9.91
N ALA A 301 -13.00 2.88 10.33
CA ALA A 301 -13.43 1.58 10.89
C ALA A 301 -13.32 0.43 9.86
N THR A 302 -13.56 0.70 8.58
CA THR A 302 -13.40 -0.31 7.51
C THR A 302 -11.95 -0.77 7.41
N PHE A 303 -11.01 0.16 7.33
CA PHE A 303 -9.58 -0.15 7.24
C PHE A 303 -9.07 -0.87 8.49
N ALA A 304 -9.52 -0.45 9.69
CA ALA A 304 -9.19 -1.15 10.93
C ALA A 304 -9.67 -2.61 10.92
N GLU A 305 -10.91 -2.86 10.49
CA GLU A 305 -11.48 -4.20 10.45
C GLU A 305 -10.85 -5.09 9.36
N MET A 306 -10.49 -4.54 8.19
CA MET A 306 -9.69 -5.26 7.18
C MET A 306 -8.33 -5.62 7.73
N THR A 307 -7.67 -4.68 8.42
CA THR A 307 -6.35 -4.91 9.04
C THR A 307 -6.40 -6.00 10.09
N LYS A 308 -7.40 -6.02 10.97
CA LYS A 308 -7.57 -7.09 11.95
C LYS A 308 -7.72 -8.45 11.29
N ARG A 309 -8.57 -8.58 10.25
CA ARG A 309 -8.79 -9.83 9.52
C ARG A 309 -7.51 -10.34 8.88
N ILE A 310 -6.78 -9.48 8.20
CA ILE A 310 -5.54 -9.91 7.52
C ILE A 310 -4.41 -10.21 8.51
N ARG A 311 -4.33 -9.50 9.63
CA ARG A 311 -3.41 -9.80 10.72
C ARG A 311 -3.72 -11.18 11.34
N ASP A 312 -4.98 -11.45 11.63
CA ASP A 312 -5.39 -12.74 12.20
C ASP A 312 -5.14 -13.88 11.20
N THR A 313 -5.32 -13.63 9.90
CA THR A 313 -4.98 -14.58 8.83
C THR A 313 -3.46 -14.81 8.76
N ALA A 314 -2.65 -13.76 8.84
CA ALA A 314 -1.19 -13.88 8.88
C ALA A 314 -0.71 -14.66 10.10
N ASN A 315 -1.27 -14.40 11.29
CA ASN A 315 -0.98 -15.15 12.50
C ASN A 315 -1.26 -16.65 12.34
N LYS A 316 -2.34 -16.99 11.63
CA LYS A 316 -2.74 -18.39 11.38
C LYS A 316 -1.83 -19.09 10.37
N LEU A 317 -1.39 -18.41 9.32
CA LEU A 317 -0.78 -19.04 8.14
C LEU A 317 0.73 -18.87 8.05
N CYS A 318 1.29 -17.75 8.50
CA CYS A 318 2.69 -17.38 8.28
C CYS A 318 3.35 -16.68 9.49
N ASP A 319 3.03 -17.16 10.69
CA ASP A 319 3.64 -16.69 11.95
C ASP A 319 3.56 -15.15 12.15
N GLY A 320 2.47 -14.55 11.69
CA GLY A 320 2.23 -13.10 11.80
C GLY A 320 2.98 -12.24 10.79
N LYS A 321 3.72 -12.80 9.84
CA LYS A 321 4.53 -12.04 8.87
C LYS A 321 3.65 -11.23 7.92
N LEU A 322 3.33 -10.02 8.36
CA LEU A 322 2.48 -9.06 7.68
C LEU A 322 3.19 -7.71 7.54
N VAL A 323 3.25 -7.17 6.33
CA VAL A 323 3.78 -5.84 6.05
C VAL A 323 2.75 -5.02 5.28
N LEU A 324 2.43 -3.83 5.74
CA LEU A 324 1.62 -2.87 5.01
C LEU A 324 2.52 -1.80 4.39
N VAL A 325 2.39 -1.55 3.10
CA VAL A 325 3.13 -0.52 2.37
C VAL A 325 2.15 0.54 1.89
N HIS A 326 2.37 1.79 2.30
CA HIS A 326 1.47 2.90 1.98
C HIS A 326 1.46 3.16 0.47
N GLU A 327 0.26 3.29 -0.09
CA GLU A 327 0.02 3.65 -1.49
C GLU A 327 -0.77 4.96 -1.58
N GLY A 328 -1.97 4.96 -2.17
CA GLY A 328 -2.81 6.14 -2.33
C GLY A 328 -3.55 6.60 -1.07
N GLY A 329 -4.43 7.56 -1.29
CA GLY A 329 -5.20 8.24 -0.26
C GLY A 329 -4.93 9.75 -0.29
N TYR A 330 -5.94 10.52 -0.70
CA TYR A 330 -5.77 11.92 -1.16
C TYR A 330 -6.58 12.92 -0.33
N SER A 331 -7.38 12.46 0.63
CA SER A 331 -8.07 13.33 1.58
C SER A 331 -7.16 13.71 2.75
N GLU A 332 -6.57 14.91 2.73
CA GLU A 332 -5.72 15.41 3.82
C GLU A 332 -6.42 15.44 5.18
N ALA A 333 -7.75 15.57 5.19
CA ALA A 333 -8.55 15.61 6.40
C ALA A 333 -8.86 14.22 6.97
N TYR A 334 -8.89 13.16 6.14
CA TYR A 334 -9.42 11.86 6.55
C TYR A 334 -8.40 10.71 6.52
N VAL A 335 -7.43 10.74 5.62
CA VAL A 335 -6.31 9.77 5.61
C VAL A 335 -5.64 9.63 6.98
N PRO A 336 -5.44 10.70 7.77
CA PRO A 336 -4.89 10.58 9.12
C PRO A 336 -5.66 9.62 10.02
N PHE A 337 -6.99 9.66 10.00
CA PHE A 337 -7.84 8.77 10.82
C PHE A 337 -7.85 7.34 10.28
N CYS A 338 -7.87 7.15 8.94
CA CYS A 338 -7.77 5.85 8.32
C CYS A 338 -6.43 5.17 8.66
N GLY A 339 -5.33 5.88 8.49
CA GLY A 339 -3.99 5.38 8.78
C GLY A 339 -3.76 5.10 10.27
N HIS A 340 -4.22 5.99 11.16
CA HIS A 340 -4.15 5.75 12.59
C HIS A 340 -4.90 4.47 12.97
N ALA A 341 -6.15 4.30 12.51
CA ALA A 341 -6.97 3.14 12.80
C ALA A 341 -6.35 1.83 12.28
N THR A 342 -5.75 1.88 11.08
CA THR A 342 -4.99 0.77 10.48
C THR A 342 -3.78 0.39 11.35
N ILE A 343 -2.94 1.36 11.72
CA ILE A 343 -1.70 1.09 12.47
C ILE A 343 -2.02 0.65 13.89
N ALA A 344 -3.02 1.24 14.55
CA ALA A 344 -3.49 0.77 15.85
C ALA A 344 -4.00 -0.68 15.79
N ALA A 345 -4.77 -1.03 14.73
CA ALA A 345 -5.23 -2.40 14.51
C ALA A 345 -4.07 -3.37 14.22
N LEU A 346 -3.06 -2.95 13.44
CA LEU A 346 -1.86 -3.73 13.14
C LEU A 346 -1.06 -4.02 14.42
N ALA A 347 -0.84 -3.00 15.24
CA ALA A 347 -0.09 -3.09 16.50
C ALA A 347 -0.90 -3.76 17.63
N GLY A 348 -2.20 -3.99 17.46
CA GLY A 348 -3.07 -4.44 18.56
C GLY A 348 -3.19 -3.41 19.69
N SER A 349 -2.91 -2.15 19.39
CA SER A 349 -2.96 -1.03 20.32
C SER A 349 -4.38 -0.73 20.78
N LYS A 350 -4.50 -0.20 22.00
CA LYS A 350 -5.74 0.36 22.54
C LYS A 350 -5.83 1.88 22.39
N ILE A 351 -4.76 2.50 21.87
CA ILE A 351 -4.74 3.94 21.61
C ILE A 351 -5.65 4.22 20.42
N ASP A 352 -6.62 5.10 20.63
CA ASP A 352 -7.64 5.47 19.66
C ASP A 352 -7.50 6.96 19.27
N ALA A 353 -7.82 7.25 18.02
CA ALA A 353 -8.06 8.61 17.54
C ALA A 353 -9.52 8.69 17.09
N PRO A 354 -10.44 9.14 17.97
CA PRO A 354 -11.85 9.16 17.65
C PRO A 354 -12.12 9.94 16.35
N ASP A 355 -12.66 9.26 15.35
CA ASP A 355 -13.01 9.85 14.06
C ASP A 355 -14.14 10.88 14.25
N PRO A 356 -13.88 12.19 14.06
CA PRO A 356 -14.89 13.23 14.28
C PRO A 356 -16.02 13.17 13.25
N MET A 357 -15.83 12.46 12.13
CA MET A 357 -16.80 12.30 11.06
C MET A 357 -17.59 10.99 11.16
N ALA A 358 -17.21 10.06 12.03
CA ALA A 358 -17.74 8.69 12.08
C ALA A 358 -19.27 8.63 12.03
N ARG A 359 -19.98 9.44 12.86
CA ARG A 359 -21.44 9.48 12.88
C ARG A 359 -22.04 9.91 11.55
N SER A 360 -21.48 10.94 10.91
CA SER A 360 -21.99 11.47 9.65
C SER A 360 -21.69 10.54 8.48
N LEU A 361 -20.53 9.89 8.49
CA LEU A 361 -20.11 8.94 7.47
C LEU A 361 -20.86 7.62 7.59
N HIS A 362 -21.16 7.18 8.80
CA HIS A 362 -22.03 6.01 9.04
C HIS A 362 -23.44 6.23 8.45
N ALA A 363 -23.99 7.43 8.61
CA ALA A 363 -25.31 7.76 8.04
C ALA A 363 -25.34 7.82 6.50
N ARG A 364 -24.18 7.87 5.86
CA ARG A 364 -24.03 7.87 4.40
C ARG A 364 -23.71 6.50 3.81
N GLN A 365 -23.56 5.46 4.64
CA GLN A 365 -23.32 4.10 4.15
C GLN A 365 -24.46 3.63 3.24
N PRO A 366 -24.23 2.65 2.35
CA PRO A 366 -25.24 2.10 1.45
C PRO A 366 -26.54 1.75 2.17
N SER A 367 -27.66 2.01 1.50
CA SER A 367 -28.95 1.52 1.99
C SER A 367 -28.96 -0.02 2.08
N PRO A 368 -29.78 -0.64 2.94
CA PRO A 368 -29.83 -2.10 3.05
C PRO A 368 -30.08 -2.83 1.72
N ALA A 369 -30.87 -2.24 0.82
CA ALA A 369 -31.14 -2.83 -0.50
C ALA A 369 -29.90 -2.76 -1.41
N PHE A 370 -29.19 -1.63 -1.41
CA PHE A 370 -27.98 -1.49 -2.21
C PHE A 370 -26.84 -2.33 -1.63
N ASP A 371 -26.69 -2.38 -0.31
CA ASP A 371 -25.72 -3.24 0.36
C ASP A 371 -25.95 -4.73 0.03
N ALA A 372 -27.21 -5.19 0.00
CA ALA A 372 -27.54 -6.55 -0.43
C ALA A 372 -27.12 -6.83 -1.88
N PHE A 373 -27.33 -5.86 -2.79
CA PHE A 373 -26.87 -5.95 -4.18
C PHE A 373 -25.35 -6.04 -4.25
N LEU A 374 -24.62 -5.19 -3.52
CA LEU A 374 -23.15 -5.19 -3.51
C LEU A 374 -22.58 -6.53 -3.02
N ARG A 375 -23.14 -7.10 -1.96
CA ARG A 375 -22.73 -8.41 -1.46
C ARG A 375 -23.03 -9.53 -2.45
N GLN A 376 -24.21 -9.51 -3.07
CA GLN A 376 -24.56 -10.50 -4.10
C GLN A 376 -23.57 -10.42 -5.29
N SER A 377 -23.21 -9.21 -5.73
CA SER A 377 -22.21 -9.02 -6.79
C SER A 377 -20.84 -9.62 -6.41
N ILE A 378 -20.43 -9.50 -5.14
CA ILE A 378 -19.19 -10.12 -4.64
C ILE A 378 -19.33 -11.65 -4.63
N ASP A 379 -20.48 -12.20 -4.21
CA ASP A 379 -20.74 -13.64 -4.24
C ASP A 379 -20.72 -14.19 -5.67
N ASP A 380 -21.26 -13.44 -6.64
CA ASP A 380 -21.23 -13.80 -8.06
C ASP A 380 -19.80 -13.80 -8.62
N MET A 381 -18.97 -12.83 -8.21
CA MET A 381 -17.54 -12.82 -8.54
C MET A 381 -16.79 -14.00 -7.90
N ALA A 382 -17.05 -14.29 -6.63
CA ALA A 382 -16.46 -15.42 -5.94
C ALA A 382 -16.77 -16.75 -6.63
N TRP A 383 -18.04 -16.92 -7.07
CA TRP A 383 -18.44 -18.11 -7.83
C TRP A 383 -17.70 -18.24 -9.17
N GLN A 384 -17.49 -17.12 -9.90
CA GLN A 384 -16.72 -17.10 -11.15
C GLN A 384 -15.21 -17.36 -10.91
N LEU A 385 -14.73 -17.11 -9.71
CA LEU A 385 -13.36 -17.34 -9.29
C LEU A 385 -13.12 -18.76 -8.75
N ASP A 386 -14.18 -19.57 -8.66
CA ASP A 386 -14.17 -20.93 -8.04
C ASP A 386 -13.79 -20.90 -6.54
N LEU A 387 -14.24 -19.85 -5.83
CA LEU A 387 -14.01 -19.62 -4.40
C LEU A 387 -15.30 -19.78 -3.58
#